data_3b07ab75f39c1bb1f3731c1db50767f8
#
_entry.id   3b07ab75f39c1bb1f3731c1db50767f8
#
_cell.length_a   1.000
_cell.length_b   1.000
_cell.length_c   1.000
_cell.angle_alpha   90.00
_cell.angle_beta   90.00
_cell.angle_gamma   90.00
#
_symmetry.space_group_name_H-M   'P 1'
#
loop_
_entity.id
_entity.type
_entity.pdbx_description
1 polymer ?
#
loop_
_entity_poly.entity_id
_entity_poly.type
_entity_poly.pdbx_seq_one_letter_code
_entity_poly.pdbx_strand_id
1 'polypeptide(L)'
;MVGPILEMTLIPEVELRKATIPIFFDMMVCEYQRTGEFKKLDHEVEGGRGDEHYMQLFETILTECACQYPGIFNLVESFVSLVKGLLEKLLDYRTVMNDESKDNRMSCTVNLLNFYKDINREEMYIRYLYKLRDLHLDCENYTEAAYTLLLHTWLLKWSDEQCAPQVMSTEFQCSQTYRHLKENLYEKIIEYFDKGKMWEEAISLCKELAEQYEKEVFDYELLSQNLIQQAKFYENIMKILRPKPDYFAVGYYGQGFPTFLRNKVFIYRGKEYERREDFQAQLMSQFPSAEKMNTTSAPGEDVKNSPGQYIQCFTVQPVLEEQPRFKNKAVPDQIINFYKSNNVHRFHYSRPVRKGSVDPENEFASMWIERTSFVTAYKLPGILRWFEVVSMSQTTISPLENAIETMSMTNEKILMMINQYQSDENLPINPLSMLLNGIVDPAVMGGFAKYEKAFFTEEYIRHHPEDQEKLNRLKDLIAWQ
;
A
#
# COMPACT_ATOMS: atom_id res chain seq x y z
N MET A 1 -18.21 25.35 -29.60
CA MET A 1 -18.03 26.80 -29.28
C MET A 1 -17.61 27.06 -27.84
N VAL A 2 -17.71 26.07 -26.95
CA VAL A 2 -17.33 26.22 -25.53
C VAL A 2 -15.82 26.30 -25.34
N GLY A 3 -15.04 25.46 -26.03
CA GLY A 3 -13.58 25.38 -25.91
C GLY A 3 -12.86 26.72 -26.04
N PRO A 4 -13.09 27.52 -27.09
CA PRO A 4 -12.42 28.83 -27.24
C PRO A 4 -12.67 29.81 -26.11
N ILE A 5 -13.89 29.82 -25.55
CA ILE A 5 -14.23 30.71 -24.39
C ILE A 5 -13.54 30.20 -23.13
N LEU A 6 -13.58 28.90 -22.90
CA LEU A 6 -12.86 28.29 -21.78
C LEU A 6 -11.36 28.60 -21.85
N GLU A 7 -10.73 28.51 -23.02
CA GLU A 7 -9.33 28.90 -23.23
C GLU A 7 -9.07 30.39 -22.92
N MET A 8 -9.99 31.27 -23.24
CA MET A 8 -9.90 32.70 -22.89
C MET A 8 -9.95 32.92 -21.37
N THR A 9 -10.71 32.10 -20.62
CA THR A 9 -10.74 32.20 -19.15
C THR A 9 -9.41 31.80 -18.52
N LEU A 10 -8.59 30.98 -19.20
CA LEU A 10 -7.31 30.50 -18.73
C LEU A 10 -6.16 31.48 -18.91
N ILE A 11 -6.32 32.52 -19.74
CA ILE A 11 -5.28 33.53 -19.94
C ILE A 11 -4.96 34.22 -18.61
N PRO A 12 -3.68 34.39 -18.23
CA PRO A 12 -3.28 34.88 -16.93
C PRO A 12 -3.44 36.41 -16.77
N GLU A 13 -4.54 36.96 -17.25
CA GLU A 13 -4.95 38.36 -17.14
C GLU A 13 -6.23 38.46 -16.30
N VAL A 14 -6.14 39.06 -15.13
CA VAL A 14 -7.21 39.06 -14.13
C VAL A 14 -8.53 39.70 -14.66
N GLU A 15 -8.41 40.82 -15.34
CA GLU A 15 -9.60 41.51 -15.88
C GLU A 15 -10.26 40.73 -17.01
N LEU A 16 -9.45 40.00 -17.81
CA LEU A 16 -9.97 39.13 -18.85
C LEU A 16 -10.71 37.93 -18.23
N ARG A 17 -10.15 37.33 -17.18
CA ARG A 17 -10.81 36.25 -16.43
C ARG A 17 -12.15 36.68 -15.85
N LYS A 18 -12.17 37.82 -15.17
CA LYS A 18 -13.41 38.40 -14.62
C LYS A 18 -14.47 38.68 -15.67
N ALA A 19 -14.08 39.03 -16.89
CA ALA A 19 -14.98 39.28 -17.99
C ALA A 19 -15.47 37.98 -18.68
N THR A 20 -14.60 36.98 -18.78
CA THR A 20 -14.89 35.77 -19.58
C THR A 20 -15.54 34.65 -18.79
N ILE A 21 -15.30 34.54 -17.48
CA ILE A 21 -15.94 33.52 -16.63
C ILE A 21 -17.46 33.67 -16.56
N PRO A 22 -18.04 34.88 -16.42
CA PRO A 22 -19.51 35.05 -16.52
C PRO A 22 -20.07 34.61 -17.88
N ILE A 23 -19.34 34.86 -18.98
CA ILE A 23 -19.76 34.40 -20.31
C ILE A 23 -19.79 32.88 -20.38
N PHE A 24 -18.78 32.22 -19.78
CA PHE A 24 -18.77 30.77 -19.64
C PHE A 24 -19.99 30.29 -18.84
N PHE A 25 -20.36 30.97 -17.76
CA PHE A 25 -21.57 30.66 -16.99
C PHE A 25 -22.84 30.76 -17.85
N ASP A 26 -23.00 31.82 -18.65
CA ASP A 26 -24.14 31.97 -19.56
C ASP A 26 -24.23 30.78 -20.54
N MET A 27 -23.08 30.28 -21.00
CA MET A 27 -23.03 29.06 -21.83
C MET A 27 -23.45 27.81 -21.05
N MET A 28 -23.08 27.68 -19.78
CA MET A 28 -23.58 26.61 -18.91
C MET A 28 -25.11 26.65 -18.79
N VAL A 29 -25.68 27.81 -18.56
CA VAL A 29 -27.14 27.99 -18.51
C VAL A 29 -27.79 27.56 -19.83
N CYS A 30 -27.25 27.97 -20.96
CA CYS A 30 -27.77 27.60 -22.29
C CYS A 30 -27.67 26.07 -22.53
N GLU A 31 -26.55 25.44 -22.14
CA GLU A 31 -26.38 23.99 -22.27
C GLU A 31 -27.38 23.25 -21.38
N TYR A 32 -27.55 23.68 -20.13
CA TYR A 32 -28.54 23.10 -19.21
C TYR A 32 -29.96 23.22 -19.73
N GLN A 33 -30.33 24.37 -20.26
CA GLN A 33 -31.68 24.58 -20.85
C GLN A 33 -31.93 23.64 -22.03
N ARG A 34 -30.88 23.25 -22.75
CA ARG A 34 -30.95 22.37 -23.92
C ARG A 34 -30.92 20.87 -23.57
N THR A 35 -30.11 20.47 -22.59
CA THR A 35 -29.79 19.05 -22.33
C THR A 35 -30.21 18.59 -20.94
N GLY A 36 -30.43 19.49 -19.99
CA GLY A 36 -30.65 19.18 -18.58
C GLY A 36 -29.38 18.84 -17.79
N GLU A 37 -28.22 18.87 -18.41
CA GLU A 37 -26.92 18.40 -17.83
C GLU A 37 -25.75 19.25 -18.33
N PHE A 38 -24.57 19.11 -17.65
CA PHE A 38 -23.29 19.74 -18.02
C PHE A 38 -22.27 18.79 -18.63
N LYS A 39 -22.63 17.58 -19.00
CA LYS A 39 -21.71 16.52 -19.45
C LYS A 39 -20.71 16.93 -20.52
N LYS A 40 -21.09 17.78 -21.46
CA LYS A 40 -20.15 18.28 -22.49
C LYS A 40 -19.14 19.25 -21.94
N LEU A 41 -19.52 20.04 -20.93
CA LEU A 41 -18.64 21.01 -20.31
C LEU A 41 -17.58 20.33 -19.43
N ASP A 42 -17.95 19.23 -18.79
CA ASP A 42 -17.03 18.42 -18.00
C ASP A 42 -15.83 17.94 -18.84
N HIS A 43 -16.06 17.55 -20.11
CA HIS A 43 -15.00 17.14 -21.02
C HIS A 43 -14.04 18.27 -21.43
N GLU A 44 -14.55 19.46 -21.59
CA GLU A 44 -13.75 20.62 -22.03
C GLU A 44 -12.79 21.11 -20.93
N VAL A 45 -13.14 20.90 -19.65
CA VAL A 45 -12.34 21.34 -18.50
C VAL A 45 -11.22 20.37 -18.13
N GLU A 46 -11.24 19.15 -18.65
CA GLU A 46 -10.26 18.09 -18.33
C GLU A 46 -8.78 18.47 -18.58
N GLY A 47 -8.51 19.41 -19.49
CA GLY A 47 -7.17 19.87 -19.80
C GLY A 47 -6.48 20.71 -18.73
N GLY A 48 -7.22 21.16 -17.72
CA GLY A 48 -6.81 21.77 -16.45
C GLY A 48 -5.56 22.65 -16.50
N ARG A 49 -5.51 23.69 -17.32
CA ARG A 49 -4.37 24.61 -17.43
C ARG A 49 -4.40 25.78 -16.44
N GLY A 50 -5.41 25.83 -15.57
CA GLY A 50 -5.57 26.91 -14.59
C GLY A 50 -4.47 26.95 -13.55
N ASP A 51 -4.15 28.16 -13.08
CA ASP A 51 -3.33 28.42 -11.90
C ASP A 51 -4.19 28.55 -10.64
N GLU A 52 -3.58 28.71 -9.47
CA GLU A 52 -4.28 28.84 -8.19
C GLU A 52 -5.21 30.04 -8.17
N HIS A 53 -4.78 31.17 -8.70
CA HIS A 53 -5.59 32.37 -8.78
C HIS A 53 -6.80 32.18 -9.71
N TYR A 54 -6.63 31.45 -10.84
CA TYR A 54 -7.73 31.06 -11.71
C TYR A 54 -8.77 30.23 -10.97
N MET A 55 -8.34 29.24 -10.22
CA MET A 55 -9.22 28.35 -9.44
C MET A 55 -10.07 29.14 -8.46
N GLN A 56 -9.48 30.08 -7.73
CA GLN A 56 -10.19 30.95 -6.78
C GLN A 56 -11.21 31.85 -7.46
N LEU A 57 -10.84 32.50 -8.56
CA LEU A 57 -11.74 33.36 -9.33
C LEU A 57 -12.88 32.57 -9.96
N PHE A 58 -12.57 31.40 -10.51
CA PHE A 58 -13.56 30.51 -11.13
C PHE A 58 -14.63 30.07 -10.14
N GLU A 59 -14.20 29.61 -8.95
CA GLU A 59 -15.11 29.25 -7.85
C GLU A 59 -16.01 30.44 -7.44
N THR A 60 -15.39 31.59 -7.15
CA THR A 60 -16.10 32.75 -6.65
C THR A 60 -17.14 33.27 -7.66
N ILE A 61 -16.71 33.49 -8.90
CA ILE A 61 -17.56 34.11 -9.92
C ILE A 61 -18.71 33.17 -10.35
N LEU A 62 -18.43 31.87 -10.55
CA LEU A 62 -19.48 30.92 -10.92
C LEU A 62 -20.50 30.74 -9.81
N THR A 63 -20.07 30.72 -8.55
CA THR A 63 -20.99 30.63 -7.41
C THR A 63 -21.85 31.90 -7.28
N GLU A 64 -21.28 33.08 -7.45
CA GLU A 64 -22.01 34.35 -7.45
C GLU A 64 -23.03 34.40 -8.59
N CYS A 65 -22.64 33.99 -9.80
CA CYS A 65 -23.57 33.91 -10.94
C CYS A 65 -24.73 32.93 -10.68
N ALA A 66 -24.41 31.77 -10.10
CA ALA A 66 -25.39 30.72 -9.80
C ALA A 66 -26.43 31.13 -8.75
N CYS A 67 -26.11 32.06 -7.85
CA CYS A 67 -27.07 32.60 -6.87
C CYS A 67 -28.27 33.27 -7.52
N GLN A 68 -28.14 33.76 -8.75
CA GLN A 68 -29.22 34.37 -9.52
C GLN A 68 -30.15 33.32 -10.17
N TYR A 69 -29.78 32.05 -10.19
CA TYR A 69 -30.50 30.95 -10.83
C TYR A 69 -30.74 29.78 -9.87
N PRO A 70 -31.68 29.87 -8.91
CA PRO A 70 -31.90 28.85 -7.89
C PRO A 70 -32.12 27.44 -8.42
N GLY A 71 -32.69 27.29 -9.61
CA GLY A 71 -33.00 26.00 -10.23
C GLY A 71 -31.75 25.19 -10.68
N ILE A 72 -30.61 25.85 -10.85
CA ILE A 72 -29.36 25.21 -11.30
C ILE A 72 -28.23 25.35 -10.28
N PHE A 73 -28.45 26.01 -9.16
CA PHE A 73 -27.42 26.32 -8.17
C PHE A 73 -26.66 25.09 -7.72
N ASN A 74 -27.35 24.04 -7.28
CA ASN A 74 -26.73 22.81 -6.80
C ASN A 74 -25.89 22.09 -7.89
N LEU A 75 -26.33 22.18 -9.15
CA LEU A 75 -25.59 21.58 -10.27
C LEU A 75 -24.32 22.37 -10.58
N VAL A 76 -24.37 23.69 -10.51
CA VAL A 76 -23.21 24.56 -10.68
C VAL A 76 -22.24 24.36 -9.51
N GLU A 77 -22.70 24.29 -8.28
CA GLU A 77 -21.88 24.01 -7.10
C GLU A 77 -21.16 22.68 -7.23
N SER A 78 -21.86 21.63 -7.66
CA SER A 78 -21.25 20.32 -7.91
C SER A 78 -20.20 20.37 -9.01
N PHE A 79 -20.46 21.07 -10.10
CA PHE A 79 -19.52 21.28 -11.20
C PHE A 79 -18.27 22.06 -10.74
N VAL A 80 -18.45 23.15 -10.02
CA VAL A 80 -17.36 23.97 -9.48
C VAL A 80 -16.49 23.14 -8.53
N SER A 81 -17.11 22.35 -7.64
CA SER A 81 -16.40 21.46 -6.73
C SER A 81 -15.56 20.42 -7.47
N LEU A 82 -16.10 19.83 -8.54
CA LEU A 82 -15.40 18.89 -9.40
C LEU A 82 -14.19 19.54 -10.09
N VAL A 83 -14.38 20.70 -10.70
CA VAL A 83 -13.31 21.44 -11.39
C VAL A 83 -12.23 21.88 -10.42
N LYS A 84 -12.61 22.38 -9.24
CA LYS A 84 -11.68 22.75 -8.18
C LYS A 84 -10.85 21.55 -7.73
N GLY A 85 -11.49 20.43 -7.43
CA GLY A 85 -10.79 19.21 -7.04
C GLY A 85 -9.81 18.69 -8.11
N LEU A 86 -10.17 18.82 -9.39
CA LEU A 86 -9.28 18.48 -10.50
C LEU A 86 -8.08 19.45 -10.58
N LEU A 87 -8.34 20.76 -10.53
CA LEU A 87 -7.28 21.76 -10.63
C LEU A 87 -6.30 21.68 -9.47
N GLU A 88 -6.77 21.44 -8.24
CA GLU A 88 -5.92 21.23 -7.07
C GLU A 88 -4.92 20.06 -7.32
N LYS A 89 -5.43 18.92 -7.74
CA LYS A 89 -4.59 17.74 -8.02
C LYS A 89 -3.64 17.94 -9.20
N LEU A 90 -4.09 18.67 -10.23
CA LEU A 90 -3.23 18.99 -11.37
C LEU A 90 -2.16 20.02 -11.02
N LEU A 91 -2.44 20.99 -10.14
CA LEU A 91 -1.45 21.92 -9.61
C LEU A 91 -0.40 21.19 -8.79
N ASP A 92 -0.82 20.32 -7.86
CA ASP A 92 0.10 19.47 -7.11
C ASP A 92 0.98 18.63 -8.03
N TYR A 93 0.39 17.99 -9.03
CA TYR A 93 1.11 17.19 -10.02
C TYR A 93 2.15 18.04 -10.80
N ARG A 94 1.79 19.24 -11.26
CA ARG A 94 2.71 20.12 -11.99
C ARG A 94 3.85 20.63 -11.11
N THR A 95 3.57 20.93 -9.85
CA THR A 95 4.58 21.39 -8.89
C THR A 95 5.66 20.33 -8.70
N VAL A 96 5.28 19.05 -8.65
CA VAL A 96 6.22 17.95 -8.44
C VAL A 96 6.79 17.36 -9.74
N MET A 97 6.31 17.75 -10.92
CA MET A 97 6.83 17.24 -12.20
C MET A 97 8.32 17.54 -12.42
N ASN A 98 8.80 18.66 -11.87
CA ASN A 98 10.20 19.06 -11.91
C ASN A 98 10.96 18.65 -10.64
N ASP A 99 10.32 17.97 -9.71
CA ASP A 99 10.94 17.45 -8.50
C ASP A 99 11.84 16.25 -8.89
N GLU A 100 13.03 16.19 -8.31
CA GLU A 100 13.92 15.04 -8.45
C GLU A 100 13.35 13.78 -7.78
N SER A 101 12.47 13.95 -6.78
CA SER A 101 11.81 12.85 -6.09
C SER A 101 10.78 12.16 -6.98
N LYS A 102 11.12 10.96 -7.44
CA LYS A 102 10.18 10.09 -8.17
C LYS A 102 8.99 9.66 -7.30
N ASP A 103 9.19 9.52 -6.00
CA ASP A 103 8.14 9.13 -5.04
C ASP A 103 7.04 10.20 -4.95
N ASN A 104 7.41 11.48 -4.88
CA ASN A 104 6.45 12.58 -4.91
C ASN A 104 5.65 12.59 -6.22
N ARG A 105 6.32 12.36 -7.36
CA ARG A 105 5.67 12.26 -8.67
C ARG A 105 4.68 11.08 -8.72
N MET A 106 5.05 9.91 -8.18
CA MET A 106 4.17 8.75 -8.09
C MET A 106 2.94 9.04 -7.22
N SER A 107 3.12 9.66 -6.05
CA SER A 107 2.02 10.03 -5.15
C SER A 107 1.01 10.95 -5.83
N CYS A 108 1.48 12.01 -6.48
CA CYS A 108 0.60 12.95 -7.20
C CYS A 108 -0.08 12.30 -8.41
N THR A 109 0.62 11.39 -9.11
CA THR A 109 0.03 10.62 -10.21
C THR A 109 -1.11 9.72 -9.72
N VAL A 110 -0.94 9.06 -8.57
CA VAL A 110 -2.01 8.23 -7.96
C VAL A 110 -3.19 9.07 -7.52
N ASN A 111 -2.96 10.27 -6.97
CA ASN A 111 -4.05 11.17 -6.60
C ASN A 111 -4.90 11.59 -7.82
N LEU A 112 -4.25 11.90 -8.94
CA LEU A 112 -4.95 12.17 -10.21
C LEU A 112 -5.68 10.95 -10.75
N LEU A 113 -5.03 9.80 -10.74
CA LEU A 113 -5.59 8.54 -11.19
C LEU A 113 -6.89 8.21 -10.43
N ASN A 114 -6.88 8.30 -9.09
CA ASN A 114 -8.05 8.05 -8.27
C ASN A 114 -9.16 9.07 -8.56
N PHE A 115 -8.81 10.34 -8.74
CA PHE A 115 -9.77 11.35 -9.13
C PHE A 115 -10.47 11.03 -10.46
N TYR A 116 -9.70 10.69 -11.51
CA TYR A 116 -10.29 10.33 -12.80
C TYR A 116 -11.12 9.05 -12.75
N LYS A 117 -10.77 8.11 -11.89
CA LYS A 117 -11.58 6.92 -11.61
C LYS A 117 -12.93 7.30 -11.00
N ASP A 118 -12.93 8.17 -9.99
CA ASP A 118 -14.14 8.58 -9.26
C ASP A 118 -15.14 9.31 -10.16
N ILE A 119 -14.64 10.07 -11.14
CA ILE A 119 -15.48 10.77 -12.12
C ILE A 119 -15.73 9.95 -13.40
N ASN A 120 -15.37 8.66 -13.44
CA ASN A 120 -15.55 7.74 -14.56
C ASN A 120 -14.92 8.22 -15.88
N ARG A 121 -13.73 8.82 -15.82
CA ARG A 121 -12.97 9.27 -17.01
C ARG A 121 -11.91 8.23 -17.38
N GLU A 122 -12.34 7.17 -18.04
CA GLU A 122 -11.50 6.01 -18.37
C GLU A 122 -10.27 6.36 -19.19
N GLU A 123 -10.38 7.22 -20.20
CA GLU A 123 -9.25 7.61 -21.04
C GLU A 123 -8.14 8.29 -20.23
N MET A 124 -8.50 9.26 -19.38
CA MET A 124 -7.55 9.96 -18.55
C MET A 124 -7.00 9.06 -17.44
N TYR A 125 -7.85 8.20 -16.87
CA TYR A 125 -7.44 7.18 -15.90
C TYR A 125 -6.36 6.27 -16.49
N ILE A 126 -6.56 5.72 -17.68
CA ILE A 126 -5.58 4.88 -18.38
C ILE A 126 -4.29 5.67 -18.68
N ARG A 127 -4.40 6.90 -19.16
CA ARG A 127 -3.23 7.74 -19.44
C ARG A 127 -2.33 7.89 -18.21
N TYR A 128 -2.88 8.16 -17.04
CA TYR A 128 -2.12 8.30 -15.80
C TYR A 128 -1.67 6.95 -15.22
N LEU A 129 -2.38 5.86 -15.47
CA LEU A 129 -1.90 4.50 -15.20
C LEU A 129 -0.58 4.21 -15.89
N TYR A 130 -0.47 4.51 -17.18
CA TYR A 130 0.75 4.28 -17.95
C TYR A 130 1.89 5.20 -17.52
N LYS A 131 1.61 6.44 -17.14
CA LYS A 131 2.62 7.32 -16.53
C LYS A 131 3.16 6.77 -15.21
N LEU A 132 2.28 6.23 -14.35
CA LEU A 132 2.69 5.60 -13.10
C LEU A 132 3.53 4.34 -13.36
N ARG A 133 3.09 3.49 -14.30
CA ARG A 133 3.85 2.32 -14.73
C ARG A 133 5.26 2.70 -15.17
N ASP A 134 5.41 3.71 -16.00
CA ASP A 134 6.70 4.16 -16.52
C ASP A 134 7.62 4.67 -15.40
N LEU A 135 7.08 5.42 -14.43
CA LEU A 135 7.82 5.83 -13.24
C LEU A 135 8.30 4.61 -12.42
N HIS A 136 7.48 3.57 -12.30
CA HIS A 136 7.89 2.34 -11.63
C HIS A 136 8.98 1.60 -12.40
N LEU A 137 8.89 1.51 -13.72
CA LEU A 137 9.91 0.87 -14.55
C LEU A 137 11.24 1.60 -14.46
N ASP A 138 11.24 2.92 -14.43
CA ASP A 138 12.45 3.75 -14.23
C ASP A 138 13.13 3.51 -12.87
N CYS A 139 12.40 2.98 -11.90
CA CYS A 139 12.90 2.61 -10.58
C CYS A 139 13.11 1.10 -10.40
N GLU A 140 12.92 0.31 -11.46
CA GLU A 140 12.95 -1.16 -11.43
C GLU A 140 11.92 -1.78 -10.45
N ASN A 141 10.82 -1.08 -10.19
CA ASN A 141 9.71 -1.54 -9.35
C ASN A 141 8.74 -2.39 -10.19
N TYR A 142 9.18 -3.56 -10.63
CA TYR A 142 8.41 -4.43 -11.54
C TYR A 142 7.11 -4.93 -10.92
N THR A 143 7.10 -5.24 -9.64
CA THR A 143 5.90 -5.68 -8.92
C THR A 143 4.82 -4.60 -8.93
N GLU A 144 5.17 -3.37 -8.62
CA GLU A 144 4.25 -2.23 -8.60
C GLU A 144 3.80 -1.84 -10.01
N ALA A 145 4.69 -1.95 -11.02
CA ALA A 145 4.33 -1.78 -12.42
C ALA A 145 3.29 -2.83 -12.87
N ALA A 146 3.43 -4.08 -12.47
CA ALA A 146 2.47 -5.14 -12.73
C ALA A 146 1.10 -4.84 -12.11
N TYR A 147 1.03 -4.48 -10.84
CA TYR A 147 -0.22 -4.10 -10.18
C TYR A 147 -0.87 -2.87 -10.81
N THR A 148 -0.07 -1.92 -11.30
CA THR A 148 -0.56 -0.74 -12.00
C THR A 148 -1.27 -1.12 -13.30
N LEU A 149 -0.66 -1.95 -14.15
CA LEU A 149 -1.30 -2.43 -15.38
C LEU A 149 -2.51 -3.34 -15.11
N LEU A 150 -2.52 -4.05 -14.00
CA LEU A 150 -3.66 -4.87 -13.61
C LEU A 150 -4.94 -4.05 -13.49
N LEU A 151 -4.84 -2.78 -13.06
CA LEU A 151 -5.99 -1.87 -13.01
C LEU A 151 -6.59 -1.60 -14.39
N HIS A 152 -5.80 -1.59 -15.45
CA HIS A 152 -6.31 -1.47 -16.82
C HIS A 152 -7.10 -2.71 -17.21
N THR A 153 -6.63 -3.91 -16.85
CA THR A 153 -7.32 -5.17 -17.17
C THR A 153 -8.70 -5.29 -16.53
N TRP A 154 -8.93 -4.64 -15.39
CA TRP A 154 -10.22 -4.63 -14.73
C TRP A 154 -11.30 -3.82 -15.45
N LEU A 155 -10.90 -2.95 -16.38
CA LEU A 155 -11.82 -2.24 -17.29
C LEU A 155 -12.21 -3.10 -18.50
N LEU A 156 -11.55 -4.23 -18.71
CA LEU A 156 -11.70 -5.10 -19.87
C LEU A 156 -12.46 -6.38 -19.53
N LYS A 157 -13.16 -6.91 -20.52
CA LYS A 157 -13.89 -8.17 -20.45
C LYS A 157 -13.30 -9.19 -21.43
N TRP A 158 -13.49 -10.47 -21.17
CA TRP A 158 -13.18 -11.53 -22.13
C TRP A 158 -14.26 -11.57 -23.22
N SER A 159 -14.14 -10.74 -24.23
CA SER A 159 -15.09 -10.58 -25.32
C SER A 159 -14.37 -10.27 -26.62
N ASP A 160 -14.89 -10.83 -27.72
CA ASP A 160 -14.40 -10.58 -29.08
C ASP A 160 -15.01 -9.30 -29.69
N GLU A 161 -15.75 -8.52 -28.89
CA GLU A 161 -16.21 -7.20 -29.30
C GLU A 161 -15.04 -6.24 -29.53
N GLN A 162 -15.23 -5.32 -30.45
CA GLN A 162 -14.24 -4.28 -30.73
C GLN A 162 -14.02 -3.38 -29.53
N CYS A 163 -12.76 -3.07 -29.20
CA CYS A 163 -12.42 -2.17 -28.11
C CYS A 163 -12.98 -0.77 -28.33
N ALA A 164 -13.61 -0.22 -27.29
CA ALA A 164 -13.94 1.18 -27.27
C ALA A 164 -12.66 2.04 -27.21
N PRO A 165 -12.58 3.16 -27.96
CA PRO A 165 -11.36 3.99 -28.00
C PRO A 165 -10.88 4.46 -26.63
N GLN A 166 -11.79 4.73 -25.71
CA GLN A 166 -11.49 5.25 -24.36
C GLN A 166 -10.73 4.25 -23.47
N VAL A 167 -10.82 2.94 -23.74
CA VAL A 167 -10.12 1.90 -22.96
C VAL A 167 -8.81 1.46 -23.59
N MET A 168 -8.46 2.00 -24.76
CA MET A 168 -7.22 1.70 -25.45
C MET A 168 -6.09 2.61 -24.95
N SER A 169 -4.87 2.07 -24.89
CA SER A 169 -3.67 2.88 -24.71
C SER A 169 -2.90 3.03 -26.02
N THR A 170 -2.02 4.03 -26.08
CA THR A 170 -1.16 4.26 -27.24
C THR A 170 -0.21 3.09 -27.52
N GLU A 171 0.15 2.31 -26.50
CA GLU A 171 1.07 1.17 -26.61
C GLU A 171 0.41 -0.06 -27.25
N PHE A 172 -0.91 -0.24 -27.08
CA PHE A 172 -1.65 -1.41 -27.54
C PHE A 172 -2.66 -1.10 -28.65
N GLN A 173 -2.37 -0.11 -29.49
CA GLN A 173 -3.27 0.32 -30.58
C GLN A 173 -3.58 -0.78 -31.61
N CYS A 174 -2.73 -1.82 -31.69
CA CYS A 174 -2.96 -2.95 -32.59
C CYS A 174 -4.00 -3.94 -32.09
N SER A 175 -4.44 -3.84 -30.83
CA SER A 175 -5.42 -4.73 -30.25
C SER A 175 -6.83 -4.33 -30.71
N GLN A 176 -7.47 -5.19 -31.51
CA GLN A 176 -8.76 -4.87 -32.11
C GLN A 176 -9.95 -5.23 -31.20
N THR A 177 -9.80 -6.26 -30.33
CA THR A 177 -10.87 -6.73 -29.45
C THR A 177 -10.48 -6.62 -27.99
N TYR A 178 -11.50 -6.61 -27.11
CA TYR A 178 -11.27 -6.62 -25.66
C TYR A 178 -10.45 -7.83 -25.20
N ARG A 179 -10.74 -9.02 -25.74
CA ARG A 179 -9.98 -10.25 -25.46
C ARG A 179 -8.51 -10.09 -25.81
N HIS A 180 -8.21 -9.67 -27.03
CA HIS A 180 -6.84 -9.51 -27.50
C HIS A 180 -6.06 -8.47 -26.70
N LEU A 181 -6.69 -7.34 -26.34
CA LEU A 181 -6.08 -6.33 -25.49
C LEU A 181 -5.78 -6.88 -24.09
N LYS A 182 -6.75 -7.57 -23.49
CA LYS A 182 -6.60 -8.16 -22.14
C LYS A 182 -5.51 -9.25 -22.13
N GLU A 183 -5.44 -10.05 -23.16
CA GLU A 183 -4.41 -11.07 -23.36
C GLU A 183 -2.99 -10.46 -23.43
N ASN A 184 -2.79 -9.46 -24.29
CA ASN A 184 -1.52 -8.75 -24.40
C ASN A 184 -1.11 -8.08 -23.07
N LEU A 185 -2.06 -7.51 -22.35
CA LEU A 185 -1.82 -6.94 -21.03
C LEU A 185 -1.41 -8.01 -20.01
N TYR A 186 -2.09 -9.15 -19.99
CA TYR A 186 -1.74 -10.25 -19.09
C TYR A 186 -0.33 -10.77 -19.34
N GLU A 187 0.06 -10.96 -20.60
CA GLU A 187 1.42 -11.37 -20.95
C GLU A 187 2.46 -10.39 -20.39
N LYS A 188 2.21 -9.10 -20.54
CA LYS A 188 3.11 -8.06 -20.02
C LYS A 188 3.14 -8.00 -18.50
N ILE A 189 2.00 -8.15 -17.85
CA ILE A 189 1.90 -8.18 -16.38
C ILE A 189 2.60 -9.42 -15.83
N ILE A 190 2.44 -10.57 -16.44
CA ILE A 190 3.12 -11.82 -16.07
C ILE A 190 4.64 -11.65 -16.17
N GLU A 191 5.14 -11.00 -17.23
CA GLU A 191 6.57 -10.68 -17.38
C GLU A 191 7.06 -9.82 -16.20
N TYR A 192 6.29 -8.80 -15.79
CA TYR A 192 6.66 -7.94 -14.66
C TYR A 192 6.61 -8.67 -13.32
N PHE A 193 5.59 -9.51 -13.09
CA PHE A 193 5.53 -10.33 -11.88
C PHE A 193 6.68 -11.35 -11.82
N ASP A 194 7.10 -11.92 -12.94
CA ASP A 194 8.26 -12.81 -13.00
C ASP A 194 9.54 -12.06 -12.59
N LYS A 195 9.78 -10.88 -13.17
CA LYS A 195 10.92 -10.01 -12.79
C LYS A 195 10.89 -9.60 -11.31
N GLY A 196 9.70 -9.37 -10.76
CA GLY A 196 9.49 -9.05 -9.35
C GLY A 196 9.46 -10.27 -8.43
N LYS A 197 9.68 -11.48 -8.95
CA LYS A 197 9.58 -12.75 -8.20
C LYS A 197 8.24 -12.98 -7.51
N MET A 198 7.17 -12.41 -8.08
CA MET A 198 5.79 -12.57 -7.61
C MET A 198 5.09 -13.69 -8.39
N TRP A 199 5.65 -14.90 -8.32
CA TRP A 199 5.21 -16.02 -9.15
C TRP A 199 3.81 -16.51 -8.80
N GLU A 200 3.36 -16.36 -7.55
CA GLU A 200 1.99 -16.69 -7.13
C GLU A 200 0.95 -15.85 -7.88
N GLU A 201 1.23 -14.54 -8.04
CA GLU A 201 0.37 -13.63 -8.81
C GLU A 201 0.45 -13.94 -10.32
N ALA A 202 1.64 -14.20 -10.84
CA ALA A 202 1.84 -14.61 -12.22
C ALA A 202 1.07 -15.90 -12.55
N ILE A 203 1.13 -16.90 -11.68
CA ILE A 203 0.40 -18.17 -11.83
C ILE A 203 -1.11 -17.93 -11.87
N SER A 204 -1.63 -17.03 -11.03
CA SER A 204 -3.06 -16.70 -11.02
C SER A 204 -3.54 -16.20 -12.38
N LEU A 205 -2.77 -15.30 -13.00
CA LEU A 205 -3.08 -14.79 -14.35
C LEU A 205 -2.89 -15.85 -15.43
N CYS A 206 -1.84 -16.66 -15.35
CA CYS A 206 -1.63 -17.78 -16.27
C CYS A 206 -2.80 -18.76 -16.23
N LYS A 207 -3.37 -19.05 -15.07
CA LYS A 207 -4.55 -19.94 -14.94
C LYS A 207 -5.77 -19.36 -15.63
N GLU A 208 -6.01 -18.05 -15.49
CA GLU A 208 -7.12 -17.38 -16.15
C GLU A 208 -6.94 -17.43 -17.69
N LEU A 209 -5.72 -17.16 -18.19
CA LEU A 209 -5.41 -17.32 -19.62
C LEU A 209 -5.58 -18.76 -20.10
N ALA A 210 -5.09 -19.74 -19.34
CA ALA A 210 -5.23 -21.16 -19.68
C ALA A 210 -6.70 -21.56 -19.81
N GLU A 211 -7.55 -21.07 -18.92
CA GLU A 211 -8.99 -21.30 -19.00
C GLU A 211 -9.60 -20.71 -20.28
N GLN A 212 -9.18 -19.51 -20.70
CA GLN A 212 -9.61 -18.91 -21.95
C GLN A 212 -9.15 -19.74 -23.16
N TYR A 213 -7.88 -20.16 -23.20
CA TYR A 213 -7.33 -20.95 -24.29
C TYR A 213 -7.99 -22.34 -24.41
N GLU A 214 -8.32 -22.96 -23.29
CA GLU A 214 -8.94 -24.30 -23.27
C GLU A 214 -10.43 -24.29 -23.61
N LYS A 215 -11.19 -23.31 -23.06
CA LYS A 215 -12.66 -23.38 -23.07
C LYS A 215 -13.32 -22.44 -24.08
N GLU A 216 -12.65 -21.33 -24.43
CA GLU A 216 -13.27 -20.30 -25.26
C GLU A 216 -12.61 -20.17 -26.64
N VAL A 217 -11.28 -20.19 -26.69
CA VAL A 217 -10.52 -20.00 -27.94
C VAL A 217 -10.15 -21.33 -28.60
N PHE A 218 -10.01 -22.39 -27.81
CA PHE A 218 -9.57 -23.73 -28.23
C PHE A 218 -8.18 -23.72 -28.88
N ASP A 219 -7.29 -22.83 -28.44
CA ASP A 219 -5.89 -22.75 -28.86
C ASP A 219 -5.02 -23.59 -27.93
N TYR A 220 -4.86 -24.87 -28.26
CA TYR A 220 -4.08 -25.79 -27.44
C TYR A 220 -2.54 -25.58 -27.57
N GLU A 221 -2.07 -24.85 -28.56
CA GLU A 221 -0.67 -24.47 -28.67
C GLU A 221 -0.31 -23.41 -27.62
N LEU A 222 -1.11 -22.34 -27.55
CA LEU A 222 -0.96 -21.31 -26.51
C LEU A 222 -1.21 -21.88 -25.10
N LEU A 223 -2.20 -22.79 -24.96
CA LEU A 223 -2.44 -23.49 -23.71
C LEU A 223 -1.19 -24.27 -23.25
N SER A 224 -0.57 -25.03 -24.17
CA SER A 224 0.63 -25.80 -23.85
C SER A 224 1.78 -24.91 -23.39
N GLN A 225 2.03 -23.81 -24.08
CA GLN A 225 3.06 -22.84 -23.72
C GLN A 225 2.78 -22.22 -22.34
N ASN A 226 1.53 -21.85 -22.05
CA ASN A 226 1.10 -21.31 -20.76
C ASN A 226 1.32 -22.31 -19.62
N LEU A 227 0.97 -23.58 -19.81
CA LEU A 227 1.18 -24.63 -18.79
C LEU A 227 2.67 -24.87 -18.50
N ILE A 228 3.53 -24.81 -19.51
CA ILE A 228 4.99 -24.89 -19.34
C ILE A 228 5.49 -23.71 -18.51
N GLN A 229 4.99 -22.50 -18.78
CA GLN A 229 5.33 -21.30 -18.02
C GLN A 229 4.86 -21.41 -16.56
N GLN A 230 3.63 -21.89 -16.32
CA GLN A 230 3.14 -22.15 -14.97
C GLN A 230 4.04 -23.14 -14.20
N ALA A 231 4.41 -24.25 -14.86
CA ALA A 231 5.27 -25.25 -14.25
C ALA A 231 6.60 -24.65 -13.81
N LYS A 232 7.21 -23.79 -14.64
CA LYS A 232 8.45 -23.07 -14.31
C LYS A 232 8.25 -22.13 -13.09
N PHE A 233 7.14 -21.44 -12.99
CA PHE A 233 6.86 -20.57 -11.85
C PHE A 233 6.70 -21.35 -10.54
N TYR A 234 6.01 -22.49 -10.57
CA TYR A 234 5.93 -23.39 -9.41
C TYR A 234 7.31 -23.91 -8.99
N GLU A 235 8.14 -24.26 -9.96
CA GLU A 235 9.51 -24.68 -9.70
C GLU A 235 10.34 -23.56 -9.05
N ASN A 236 10.21 -22.32 -9.56
CA ASN A 236 10.88 -21.13 -9.01
C ASN A 236 10.48 -20.87 -7.55
N ILE A 237 9.20 -20.99 -7.20
CA ILE A 237 8.71 -20.83 -5.82
C ILE A 237 9.43 -21.78 -4.87
N MET A 238 9.66 -23.02 -5.29
CA MET A 238 10.27 -24.05 -4.45
C MET A 238 11.80 -23.99 -4.40
N LYS A 239 12.45 -23.55 -5.49
CA LYS A 239 13.91 -23.61 -5.63
C LYS A 239 14.63 -22.29 -5.41
N ILE A 240 14.00 -21.15 -5.70
CA ILE A 240 14.66 -19.84 -5.63
C ILE A 240 14.37 -19.20 -4.28
N LEU A 241 15.43 -18.87 -3.56
CA LEU A 241 15.33 -18.11 -2.33
C LEU A 241 14.89 -16.68 -2.64
N ARG A 242 13.77 -16.25 -2.05
CA ARG A 242 13.29 -14.89 -2.14
C ARG A 242 13.57 -14.15 -0.83
N PRO A 243 14.33 -13.04 -0.88
CA PRO A 243 14.56 -12.25 0.32
C PRO A 243 13.26 -11.65 0.83
N LYS A 244 13.09 -11.66 2.15
CA LYS A 244 11.94 -11.05 2.80
C LYS A 244 12.15 -9.53 2.84
N PRO A 245 11.25 -8.70 2.27
CA PRO A 245 11.36 -7.25 2.38
C PRO A 245 11.07 -6.80 3.81
N ASP A 246 11.81 -5.80 4.27
CA ASP A 246 11.47 -5.07 5.49
C ASP A 246 10.40 -4.02 5.21
N TYR A 247 9.62 -3.67 6.23
CA TYR A 247 8.62 -2.63 6.18
C TYR A 247 8.96 -1.51 7.16
N PHE A 248 8.74 -0.27 6.72
CA PHE A 248 9.10 0.91 7.49
C PHE A 248 7.87 1.81 7.67
N ALA A 249 7.60 2.21 8.91
CA ALA A 249 6.66 3.28 9.20
C ALA A 249 7.37 4.62 9.08
N VAL A 250 6.81 5.52 8.28
CA VAL A 250 7.32 6.88 8.09
C VAL A 250 6.23 7.88 8.44
N GLY A 251 6.50 8.72 9.42
CA GLY A 251 5.65 9.85 9.79
C GLY A 251 6.24 11.16 9.28
N TYR A 252 5.42 11.96 8.59
CA TYR A 252 5.77 13.29 8.10
C TYR A 252 5.02 14.33 8.90
N TYR A 253 5.72 15.07 9.78
CA TYR A 253 5.10 16.02 10.70
C TYR A 253 5.59 17.43 10.48
N GLY A 254 4.68 18.39 10.67
CA GLY A 254 4.92 19.80 10.48
C GLY A 254 4.30 20.36 9.20
N GLN A 255 4.11 21.68 9.20
CA GLN A 255 3.45 22.39 8.12
C GLN A 255 4.33 22.57 6.86
N GLY A 256 5.62 22.30 6.97
CA GLY A 256 6.56 22.41 5.84
C GLY A 256 6.44 21.32 4.77
N PHE A 257 5.67 20.26 5.02
CA PHE A 257 5.43 19.22 4.02
C PHE A 257 4.26 19.57 3.08
N PRO A 258 4.29 19.02 1.82
CA PRO A 258 3.13 19.06 0.94
C PRO A 258 1.89 18.47 1.62
N THR A 259 0.70 18.95 1.25
CA THR A 259 -0.57 18.56 1.86
C THR A 259 -0.83 17.06 1.85
N PHE A 260 -0.40 16.36 0.81
CA PHE A 260 -0.58 14.91 0.69
C PHE A 260 0.33 14.08 1.63
N LEU A 261 1.36 14.68 2.24
CA LEU A 261 2.23 14.03 3.24
C LEU A 261 2.01 14.56 4.66
N ARG A 262 1.54 15.78 4.77
CA ARG A 262 1.50 16.56 6.02
C ARG A 262 0.74 15.87 7.14
N ASN A 263 1.40 15.67 8.27
CA ASN A 263 0.86 15.04 9.48
C ASN A 263 0.26 13.64 9.26
N LYS A 264 0.82 12.90 8.31
CA LYS A 264 0.38 11.56 7.95
C LYS A 264 1.50 10.54 8.19
N VAL A 265 1.07 9.30 8.41
CA VAL A 265 1.96 8.15 8.56
C VAL A 265 1.71 7.20 7.39
N PHE A 266 2.80 6.71 6.81
CA PHE A 266 2.79 5.75 5.70
C PHE A 266 3.59 4.51 6.07
N ILE A 267 3.18 3.35 5.56
CA ILE A 267 4.00 2.15 5.61
C ILE A 267 4.64 1.95 4.23
N TYR A 268 5.96 1.87 4.22
CA TYR A 268 6.79 1.63 3.04
C TYR A 268 7.26 0.19 3.01
N ARG A 269 7.20 -0.41 1.83
CA ARG A 269 7.85 -1.68 1.56
C ARG A 269 9.29 -1.43 1.12
N GLY A 270 10.26 -1.95 1.85
CA GLY A 270 11.67 -1.89 1.51
C GLY A 270 12.00 -2.68 0.24
N LYS A 271 13.13 -2.35 -0.39
CA LYS A 271 13.70 -3.15 -1.48
C LYS A 271 14.35 -4.42 -0.93
N GLU A 272 14.75 -5.34 -1.82
CA GLU A 272 15.50 -6.52 -1.43
C GLU A 272 16.78 -6.11 -0.68
N TYR A 273 16.99 -6.69 0.52
CA TYR A 273 18.14 -6.42 1.38
C TYR A 273 18.33 -4.97 1.86
N GLU A 274 17.35 -4.10 1.63
CA GLU A 274 17.41 -2.71 2.10
C GLU A 274 17.23 -2.65 3.61
N ARG A 275 18.21 -2.05 4.29
CA ARG A 275 18.14 -1.81 5.73
C ARG A 275 17.48 -0.48 6.04
N ARG A 276 16.96 -0.37 7.27
CA ARG A 276 16.34 0.88 7.73
C ARG A 276 17.26 2.09 7.57
N GLU A 277 18.54 1.94 7.85
CA GLU A 277 19.53 3.03 7.77
C GLU A 277 19.68 3.54 6.33
N ASP A 278 19.74 2.63 5.35
CA ASP A 278 19.86 2.96 3.93
C ASP A 278 18.58 3.61 3.42
N PHE A 279 17.41 3.04 3.76
CA PHE A 279 16.11 3.60 3.44
C PHE A 279 15.95 5.01 4.01
N GLN A 280 16.29 5.20 5.29
CA GLN A 280 16.18 6.48 5.97
C GLN A 280 17.13 7.52 5.38
N ALA A 281 18.35 7.15 5.01
CA ALA A 281 19.29 8.04 4.35
C ALA A 281 18.76 8.55 3.00
N GLN A 282 18.18 7.66 2.19
CA GLN A 282 17.53 8.05 0.93
C GLN A 282 16.33 8.97 1.17
N LEU A 283 15.48 8.64 2.15
CA LEU A 283 14.33 9.46 2.51
C LEU A 283 14.74 10.86 2.94
N MET A 284 15.74 10.98 3.81
CA MET A 284 16.24 12.28 4.27
C MET A 284 16.89 13.09 3.14
N SER A 285 17.47 12.45 2.13
CA SER A 285 18.03 13.13 0.97
C SER A 285 16.96 13.82 0.11
N GLN A 286 15.74 13.29 0.10
CA GLN A 286 14.58 13.89 -0.60
C GLN A 286 14.03 15.12 0.13
N PHE A 287 14.30 15.25 1.44
CA PHE A 287 13.84 16.34 2.29
C PHE A 287 15.02 16.96 3.08
N PRO A 288 15.91 17.72 2.41
CA PRO A 288 17.14 18.23 3.03
C PRO A 288 16.91 19.13 4.24
N SER A 289 15.73 19.77 4.30
CA SER A 289 15.33 20.65 5.41
C SER A 289 14.66 19.92 6.57
N ALA A 290 14.44 18.61 6.45
CA ALA A 290 13.73 17.85 7.47
C ALA A 290 14.67 17.43 8.60
N GLU A 291 14.14 17.49 9.81
CA GLU A 291 14.80 17.00 11.02
C GLU A 291 14.37 15.55 11.31
N LYS A 292 15.34 14.72 11.64
CA LYS A 292 15.10 13.34 12.03
C LYS A 292 14.57 13.28 13.46
N MET A 293 13.42 12.64 13.64
CA MET A 293 12.90 12.28 14.96
C MET A 293 13.46 10.94 15.43
N ASN A 294 13.99 10.90 16.65
CA ASN A 294 14.51 9.67 17.25
C ASN A 294 13.49 8.91 18.11
N THR A 295 12.28 9.46 18.26
CA THR A 295 11.19 8.85 19.01
C THR A 295 10.29 8.01 18.10
N THR A 296 9.67 6.98 18.64
CA THR A 296 8.71 6.13 17.92
C THR A 296 7.26 6.42 18.32
N SER A 297 7.05 7.29 19.30
CA SER A 297 5.73 7.79 19.69
C SER A 297 5.29 8.94 18.80
N ALA A 298 3.98 9.07 18.60
CA ALA A 298 3.41 10.19 17.86
C ALA A 298 3.80 11.53 18.53
N PRO A 299 4.23 12.54 17.74
CA PRO A 299 4.62 13.83 18.30
C PRO A 299 3.40 14.61 18.81
N GLY A 300 3.67 15.57 19.67
CA GLY A 300 2.65 16.52 20.16
C GLY A 300 2.19 17.51 19.09
N GLU A 301 1.16 18.27 19.42
CA GLU A 301 0.59 19.27 18.51
C GLU A 301 1.54 20.42 18.20
N ASP A 302 2.52 20.68 19.07
CA ASP A 302 3.59 21.66 18.86
C ASP A 302 4.43 21.33 17.61
N VAL A 303 4.81 20.07 17.45
CA VAL A 303 5.57 19.60 16.27
C VAL A 303 4.69 19.59 15.02
N LYS A 304 3.45 19.11 15.13
CA LYS A 304 2.51 19.04 13.98
C LYS A 304 2.16 20.41 13.42
N ASN A 305 2.11 21.42 14.26
CA ASN A 305 1.78 22.80 13.87
C ASN A 305 3.03 23.66 13.59
N SER A 306 4.22 23.13 13.79
CA SER A 306 5.48 23.80 13.47
C SER A 306 5.60 24.07 11.97
N PRO A 307 6.18 25.19 11.54
CA PRO A 307 6.49 25.46 10.12
C PRO A 307 7.59 24.56 9.56
N GLY A 308 8.31 23.82 10.41
CA GLY A 308 9.38 22.90 10.03
C GLY A 308 8.89 21.61 9.38
N GLN A 309 9.86 20.74 9.08
CA GLN A 309 9.66 19.38 8.59
C GLN A 309 10.32 18.41 9.55
N TYR A 310 9.58 17.41 10.02
CA TYR A 310 10.07 16.39 10.94
C TYR A 310 9.72 15.01 10.41
N ILE A 311 10.71 14.11 10.28
CA ILE A 311 10.53 12.76 9.78
C ILE A 311 10.82 11.76 10.88
N GLN A 312 9.86 10.88 11.12
CA GLN A 312 9.98 9.72 11.98
C GLN A 312 10.06 8.47 11.11
N CYS A 313 11.04 7.60 11.35
CA CYS A 313 11.19 6.35 10.60
C CYS A 313 11.60 5.20 11.51
N PHE A 314 10.84 4.12 11.50
CA PHE A 314 11.16 2.90 12.26
C PHE A 314 10.63 1.65 11.54
N THR A 315 11.21 0.50 11.83
CA THR A 315 10.82 -0.79 11.24
C THR A 315 9.53 -1.30 11.90
N VAL A 316 8.61 -1.80 11.07
CA VAL A 316 7.39 -2.47 11.51
C VAL A 316 7.35 -3.90 11.00
N GLN A 317 6.60 -4.76 11.70
CA GLN A 317 6.43 -6.15 11.31
C GLN A 317 5.06 -6.35 10.66
N PRO A 318 5.00 -7.00 9.50
CA PRO A 318 3.73 -7.37 8.89
C PRO A 318 3.04 -8.46 9.71
N VAL A 319 1.72 -8.38 9.78
CA VAL A 319 0.88 -9.39 10.41
C VAL A 319 0.35 -10.32 9.33
N LEU A 320 0.67 -11.61 9.43
CA LEU A 320 0.16 -12.62 8.51
C LEU A 320 -1.37 -12.66 8.59
N GLU A 321 -2.03 -12.52 7.44
CA GLU A 321 -3.45 -12.83 7.32
C GLU A 321 -3.62 -14.35 7.18
N GLU A 322 -4.44 -14.95 8.06
CA GLU A 322 -4.74 -16.37 7.95
C GLU A 322 -5.36 -16.69 6.59
N GLN A 323 -4.70 -17.61 5.88
CA GLN A 323 -5.24 -18.15 4.63
C GLN A 323 -6.11 -19.37 4.96
N PRO A 324 -7.43 -19.34 4.70
CA PRO A 324 -8.30 -20.49 5.02
C PRO A 324 -7.82 -21.81 4.44
N ARG A 325 -7.18 -21.76 3.27
CA ARG A 325 -6.62 -22.92 2.58
C ARG A 325 -5.43 -23.58 3.29
N PHE A 326 -4.75 -22.87 4.19
CA PHE A 326 -3.58 -23.37 4.93
C PHE A 326 -3.95 -23.87 6.33
N LYS A 327 -5.14 -23.56 6.81
CA LYS A 327 -5.57 -23.90 8.16
C LYS A 327 -5.49 -25.40 8.42
N ASN A 328 -4.81 -25.79 9.50
CA ASN A 328 -4.60 -27.17 9.91
C ASN A 328 -3.90 -28.06 8.86
N LYS A 329 -3.06 -27.48 8.00
CA LYS A 329 -2.29 -28.23 7.00
C LYS A 329 -0.81 -27.95 7.17
N ALA A 330 0.02 -28.97 6.94
CA ALA A 330 1.47 -28.79 6.80
C ALA A 330 1.75 -28.15 5.43
N VAL A 331 2.21 -26.91 5.42
CA VAL A 331 2.52 -26.15 4.21
C VAL A 331 4.02 -25.84 4.21
N PRO A 332 4.75 -26.10 3.10
CA PRO A 332 6.16 -25.75 2.99
C PRO A 332 6.44 -24.28 3.26
N ASP A 333 7.57 -24.00 3.93
CA ASP A 333 7.97 -22.63 4.30
C ASP A 333 8.10 -21.70 3.10
N GLN A 334 8.56 -22.21 1.95
CA GLN A 334 8.71 -21.47 0.72
C GLN A 334 7.37 -20.85 0.27
N ILE A 335 6.26 -21.54 0.52
CA ILE A 335 4.90 -21.07 0.19
C ILE A 335 4.40 -20.09 1.25
N ILE A 336 4.55 -20.44 2.55
CA ILE A 336 4.04 -19.57 3.64
C ILE A 336 4.80 -18.26 3.71
N ASN A 337 6.12 -18.26 3.51
CA ASN A 337 6.96 -17.08 3.61
C ASN A 337 6.56 -15.97 2.63
N PHE A 338 6.03 -16.33 1.47
CA PHE A 338 5.47 -15.35 0.55
C PHE A 338 4.32 -14.54 1.21
N TYR A 339 3.36 -15.22 1.83
CA TYR A 339 2.19 -14.59 2.45
C TYR A 339 2.50 -13.87 3.77
N LYS A 340 3.61 -14.20 4.43
CA LYS A 340 4.09 -13.44 5.61
C LYS A 340 4.55 -12.02 5.27
N SER A 341 4.93 -11.77 4.02
CA SER A 341 5.51 -10.50 3.58
C SER A 341 4.76 -9.84 2.43
N ASN A 342 3.79 -10.52 1.83
CA ASN A 342 3.03 -10.04 0.68
C ASN A 342 1.53 -10.15 0.94
N ASN A 343 0.75 -9.32 0.27
CA ASN A 343 -0.69 -9.18 0.47
C ASN A 343 -1.08 -8.80 1.90
N VAL A 344 -0.24 -7.96 2.54
CA VAL A 344 -0.38 -7.54 3.93
C VAL A 344 -0.81 -6.07 4.01
N HIS A 345 -1.74 -5.78 4.92
CA HIS A 345 -2.20 -4.41 5.20
C HIS A 345 -2.22 -4.10 6.70
N ARG A 346 -1.84 -5.06 7.53
CA ARG A 346 -1.72 -4.89 8.98
C ARG A 346 -0.26 -5.03 9.39
N PHE A 347 0.18 -4.12 10.24
CA PHE A 347 1.55 -4.07 10.73
C PHE A 347 1.53 -3.74 12.21
N HIS A 348 2.58 -4.13 12.92
CA HIS A 348 2.74 -3.75 14.31
C HIS A 348 4.18 -3.33 14.61
N TYR A 349 4.29 -2.47 15.61
CA TYR A 349 5.54 -2.11 16.26
C TYR A 349 5.39 -2.33 17.76
N SER A 350 6.34 -3.04 18.35
CA SER A 350 6.34 -3.36 19.78
C SER A 350 7.57 -2.78 20.44
N ARG A 351 7.39 -2.11 21.56
CA ARG A 351 8.48 -1.61 22.39
C ARG A 351 8.32 -2.09 23.83
N PRO A 352 9.43 -2.48 24.50
CA PRO A 352 9.37 -2.80 25.91
C PRO A 352 9.16 -1.52 26.74
N VAL A 353 8.28 -1.61 27.71
CA VAL A 353 7.99 -0.52 28.68
C VAL A 353 8.07 -1.12 30.08
N ARG A 354 8.86 -0.52 30.92
CA ARG A 354 8.94 -0.95 32.33
C ARG A 354 7.81 -0.30 33.12
N LYS A 355 7.03 -1.15 33.81
CA LYS A 355 5.97 -0.72 34.74
C LYS A 355 6.18 -1.41 36.09
N GLY A 356 6.12 -0.64 37.15
CA GLY A 356 6.26 -1.12 38.54
C GLY A 356 7.71 -1.24 39.03
N SER A 357 7.88 -1.93 40.15
CA SER A 357 9.22 -2.21 40.72
C SER A 357 9.95 -3.24 39.85
N VAL A 358 11.15 -2.90 39.41
CA VAL A 358 12.00 -3.80 38.63
C VAL A 358 12.73 -4.75 39.57
N ASP A 359 12.53 -6.06 39.38
CA ASP A 359 13.39 -7.09 39.97
C ASP A 359 14.67 -7.18 39.13
N PRO A 360 15.85 -6.82 39.68
CA PRO A 360 17.11 -6.88 38.94
C PRO A 360 17.48 -8.30 38.51
N GLU A 361 16.97 -9.32 39.20
CA GLU A 361 17.26 -10.73 38.89
C GLU A 361 16.24 -11.32 37.87
N ASN A 362 15.08 -10.68 37.69
CA ASN A 362 14.04 -11.17 36.77
C ASN A 362 13.32 -10.04 36.03
N GLU A 363 13.93 -9.58 34.95
CA GLU A 363 13.33 -8.52 34.12
C GLU A 363 12.03 -8.94 33.45
N PHE A 364 11.77 -10.24 33.26
CA PHE A 364 10.55 -10.74 32.61
C PHE A 364 9.28 -10.40 33.38
N ALA A 365 9.36 -10.36 34.71
CA ALA A 365 8.19 -10.07 35.56
C ALA A 365 7.69 -8.61 35.43
N SER A 366 8.55 -7.69 35.01
CA SER A 366 8.22 -6.25 34.91
C SER A 366 8.25 -5.69 33.50
N MET A 367 8.54 -6.53 32.49
CA MET A 367 8.64 -6.11 31.08
C MET A 367 7.27 -6.17 30.41
N TRP A 368 6.61 -5.03 30.36
CA TRP A 368 5.41 -4.82 29.57
C TRP A 368 5.77 -4.48 28.12
N ILE A 369 4.92 -4.85 27.19
CA ILE A 369 5.08 -4.50 25.78
C ILE A 369 3.97 -3.53 25.40
N GLU A 370 4.36 -2.38 24.90
CA GLU A 370 3.45 -1.45 24.23
C GLU A 370 3.48 -1.73 22.74
N ARG A 371 2.36 -2.16 22.20
CA ARG A 371 2.21 -2.53 20.80
C ARG A 371 1.34 -1.51 20.08
N THR A 372 1.90 -0.89 19.05
CA THR A 372 1.15 -0.04 18.13
C THR A 372 0.84 -0.86 16.87
N SER A 373 -0.43 -0.95 16.54
CA SER A 373 -0.92 -1.62 15.33
C SER A 373 -1.33 -0.58 14.30
N PHE A 374 -0.93 -0.83 13.05
CA PHE A 374 -1.20 0.03 11.90
C PHE A 374 -2.00 -0.74 10.88
N VAL A 375 -2.98 -0.08 10.27
CA VAL A 375 -3.72 -0.60 9.12
C VAL A 375 -3.56 0.35 7.97
N THR A 376 -3.07 -0.12 6.83
CA THR A 376 -2.90 0.67 5.61
C THR A 376 -4.17 0.69 4.77
N ALA A 377 -4.33 1.73 3.96
CA ALA A 377 -5.48 1.90 3.06
C ALA A 377 -5.62 0.74 2.07
N TYR A 378 -4.51 0.18 1.63
CA TYR A 378 -4.45 -0.93 0.67
C TYR A 378 -3.40 -1.94 1.08
N LYS A 379 -3.50 -3.16 0.54
CA LYS A 379 -2.50 -4.21 0.76
C LYS A 379 -1.18 -3.88 0.04
N LEU A 380 -0.08 -4.25 0.68
CA LEU A 380 1.27 -4.19 0.13
C LEU A 380 1.74 -5.61 -0.28
N PRO A 381 2.40 -5.75 -1.45
CA PRO A 381 2.63 -4.75 -2.47
C PRO A 381 1.35 -4.37 -3.23
N GLY A 382 1.36 -3.21 -3.86
CA GLY A 382 0.25 -2.69 -4.67
C GLY A 382 0.75 -1.76 -5.77
N ILE A 383 -0.05 -0.77 -6.14
CA ILE A 383 0.32 0.22 -7.15
C ILE A 383 1.37 1.23 -6.68
N LEU A 384 1.63 1.27 -5.37
CA LEU A 384 2.73 2.02 -4.76
C LEU A 384 3.51 1.11 -3.81
N ARG A 385 4.73 1.50 -3.49
CA ARG A 385 5.55 0.86 -2.46
C ARG A 385 5.18 1.32 -1.05
N TRP A 386 4.28 2.27 -0.91
CA TRP A 386 3.82 2.83 0.36
C TRP A 386 2.33 3.14 0.29
N PHE A 387 1.66 3.00 1.42
CA PHE A 387 0.28 3.43 1.57
C PHE A 387 0.08 4.13 2.91
N GLU A 388 -0.88 5.06 2.95
CA GLU A 388 -1.25 5.80 4.14
C GLU A 388 -1.85 4.86 5.18
N VAL A 389 -1.50 5.09 6.44
CA VAL A 389 -2.12 4.44 7.59
C VAL A 389 -3.48 5.08 7.85
N VAL A 390 -4.54 4.29 7.72
CA VAL A 390 -5.93 4.74 7.91
C VAL A 390 -6.45 4.48 9.32
N SER A 391 -5.81 3.56 10.04
CA SER A 391 -6.16 3.24 11.43
C SER A 391 -4.90 2.90 12.21
N MET A 392 -4.83 3.44 13.41
CA MET A 392 -3.76 3.17 14.35
C MET A 392 -4.36 2.91 15.74
N SER A 393 -3.93 1.84 16.38
CA SER A 393 -4.34 1.49 17.75
C SER A 393 -3.13 1.10 18.59
N GLN A 394 -3.22 1.40 19.89
CA GLN A 394 -2.16 1.07 20.82
C GLN A 394 -2.73 0.16 21.91
N THR A 395 -2.04 -0.94 22.17
CA THR A 395 -2.38 -1.92 23.19
C THR A 395 -1.18 -2.16 24.09
N THR A 396 -1.46 -2.47 25.36
CA THR A 396 -0.44 -2.88 26.31
C THR A 396 -0.56 -4.37 26.55
N ILE A 397 0.53 -5.09 26.39
CA ILE A 397 0.64 -6.54 26.58
C ILE A 397 1.35 -6.79 27.88
N SER A 398 0.75 -7.59 28.76
CA SER A 398 1.34 -7.94 30.06
C SER A 398 2.59 -8.84 29.89
N PRO A 399 3.48 -8.87 30.89
CA PRO A 399 4.63 -9.78 30.87
C PRO A 399 4.26 -11.25 30.64
N LEU A 400 3.16 -11.72 31.20
CA LEU A 400 2.65 -13.07 30.99
C LEU A 400 2.17 -13.30 29.56
N GLU A 401 1.40 -12.38 29.00
CA GLU A 401 0.96 -12.45 27.60
C GLU A 401 2.14 -12.42 26.63
N ASN A 402 3.15 -11.59 26.90
CA ASN A 402 4.40 -11.56 26.12
C ASN A 402 5.15 -12.88 26.21
N ALA A 403 5.20 -13.51 27.37
CA ALA A 403 5.82 -14.83 27.56
C ALA A 403 5.08 -15.90 26.73
N ILE A 404 3.75 -15.89 26.73
CA ILE A 404 2.92 -16.80 25.93
C ILE A 404 3.18 -16.62 24.43
N GLU A 405 3.17 -15.39 23.95
CA GLU A 405 3.46 -15.11 22.53
C GLU A 405 4.87 -15.57 22.12
N THR A 406 5.87 -15.23 22.93
CA THR A 406 7.27 -15.61 22.67
C THR A 406 7.42 -17.13 22.64
N MET A 407 6.83 -17.83 23.59
CA MET A 407 6.88 -19.30 23.67
C MET A 407 6.15 -19.94 22.47
N SER A 408 4.98 -19.42 22.10
CA SER A 408 4.22 -19.91 20.95
C SER A 408 5.01 -19.75 19.64
N MET A 409 5.59 -18.57 19.41
CA MET A 409 6.44 -18.32 18.23
C MET A 409 7.69 -19.22 18.20
N THR A 410 8.28 -19.47 19.34
CA THR A 410 9.45 -20.34 19.46
C THR A 410 9.08 -21.79 19.14
N ASN A 411 7.96 -22.28 19.66
CA ASN A 411 7.43 -23.61 19.37
C ASN A 411 7.12 -23.81 17.88
N GLU A 412 6.51 -22.80 17.24
CA GLU A 412 6.29 -22.80 15.79
C GLU A 412 7.61 -22.90 15.02
N LYS A 413 8.60 -22.15 15.43
CA LYS A 413 9.92 -22.17 14.79
C LYS A 413 10.60 -23.53 14.94
N ILE A 414 10.52 -24.15 16.12
CA ILE A 414 11.04 -25.51 16.36
C ILE A 414 10.32 -26.51 15.46
N LEU A 415 8.98 -26.45 15.39
CA LEU A 415 8.19 -27.34 14.57
C LEU A 415 8.54 -27.22 13.08
N MET A 416 8.71 -25.97 12.59
CA MET A 416 9.16 -25.73 11.22
C MET A 416 10.51 -26.37 10.95
N MET A 417 11.47 -26.22 11.85
CA MET A 417 12.81 -26.84 11.70
C MET A 417 12.72 -28.36 11.73
N ILE A 418 11.94 -28.95 12.62
CA ILE A 418 11.72 -30.40 12.66
C ILE A 418 11.15 -30.88 11.32
N ASN A 419 10.15 -30.21 10.77
CA ASN A 419 9.58 -30.57 9.47
C ASN A 419 10.59 -30.48 8.32
N GLN A 420 11.49 -29.47 8.35
CA GLN A 420 12.58 -29.35 7.38
C GLN A 420 13.55 -30.53 7.45
N TYR A 421 13.96 -30.93 8.67
CA TYR A 421 14.86 -32.08 8.89
C TYR A 421 14.20 -33.42 8.50
N GLN A 422 12.88 -33.53 8.65
CA GLN A 422 12.13 -34.71 8.17
C GLN A 422 12.07 -34.81 6.65
N SER A 423 12.09 -33.66 5.96
CA SER A 423 12.04 -33.61 4.50
C SER A 423 13.41 -33.71 3.82
N ASP A 424 14.48 -33.32 4.49
CA ASP A 424 15.86 -33.37 4.00
C ASP A 424 16.85 -33.78 5.10
N GLU A 425 17.28 -35.03 5.06
CA GLU A 425 18.22 -35.64 6.01
C GLU A 425 19.63 -35.05 5.91
N ASN A 426 19.98 -34.34 4.84
CA ASN A 426 21.33 -33.77 4.65
C ASN A 426 21.51 -32.39 5.28
N LEU A 427 20.48 -31.83 5.88
CA LEU A 427 20.58 -30.52 6.54
C LEU A 427 21.50 -30.59 7.79
N PRO A 428 22.37 -29.58 8.00
CA PRO A 428 23.21 -29.53 9.17
C PRO A 428 22.40 -29.34 10.45
N ILE A 429 22.59 -30.19 11.45
CA ILE A 429 21.82 -30.18 12.71
C ILE A 429 22.15 -28.99 13.62
N ASN A 430 23.23 -28.28 13.38
CA ASN A 430 23.71 -27.19 14.23
C ASN A 430 22.66 -26.06 14.44
N PRO A 431 21.90 -25.59 13.44
CA PRO A 431 20.90 -24.56 13.65
C PRO A 431 19.78 -24.94 14.65
N LEU A 432 19.34 -26.20 14.59
CA LEU A 432 18.34 -26.73 15.54
C LEU A 432 18.93 -26.84 16.93
N SER A 433 20.16 -27.39 17.05
CA SER A 433 20.87 -27.50 18.32
C SER A 433 21.10 -26.13 18.97
N MET A 434 21.51 -25.13 18.20
CA MET A 434 21.68 -23.74 18.68
C MET A 434 20.37 -23.12 19.16
N LEU A 435 19.28 -23.35 18.43
CA LEU A 435 17.96 -22.87 18.83
C LEU A 435 17.51 -23.48 20.15
N LEU A 436 17.61 -24.82 20.28
CA LEU A 436 17.24 -25.54 21.51
C LEU A 436 18.12 -25.15 22.69
N ASN A 437 19.41 -25.03 22.49
CA ASN A 437 20.32 -24.59 23.56
C ASN A 437 20.02 -23.17 24.02
N GLY A 438 19.71 -22.26 23.07
CA GLY A 438 19.32 -20.88 23.39
C GLY A 438 18.05 -20.77 24.23
N ILE A 439 17.15 -21.75 24.11
CA ILE A 439 15.88 -21.78 24.84
C ILE A 439 16.03 -22.43 26.21
N VAL A 440 16.76 -23.53 26.28
CA VAL A 440 16.85 -24.37 27.49
C VAL A 440 17.96 -23.88 28.43
N ASP A 441 19.02 -23.27 27.91
CA ASP A 441 20.16 -22.84 28.73
C ASP A 441 19.80 -21.59 29.57
N PRO A 442 19.78 -21.71 30.90
CA PRO A 442 19.53 -20.57 31.78
C PRO A 442 20.54 -19.42 31.63
N ALA A 443 21.75 -19.70 31.18
CA ALA A 443 22.79 -18.69 31.00
C ALA A 443 22.58 -17.82 29.76
N VAL A 444 21.89 -18.33 28.73
CA VAL A 444 21.66 -17.58 27.46
C VAL A 444 20.38 -16.79 27.49
N MET A 445 19.24 -17.44 27.80
CA MET A 445 17.91 -16.75 27.81
C MET A 445 17.17 -16.89 29.16
N GLY A 446 17.85 -17.44 30.16
CA GLY A 446 17.27 -17.67 31.48
C GLY A 446 16.41 -18.91 31.60
N GLY A 447 16.15 -19.59 30.50
CA GLY A 447 15.39 -20.82 30.41
C GLY A 447 14.00 -20.74 31.08
N PHE A 448 13.39 -21.90 31.33
CA PHE A 448 12.10 -21.99 32.02
C PHE A 448 12.14 -21.48 33.46
N ALA A 449 13.30 -21.50 34.11
CA ALA A 449 13.46 -21.06 35.50
C ALA A 449 13.07 -19.58 35.70
N LYS A 450 13.29 -18.71 34.72
CA LYS A 450 12.87 -17.30 34.81
C LYS A 450 11.37 -17.14 34.69
N TYR A 451 10.70 -17.92 33.83
CA TYR A 451 9.24 -17.93 33.73
C TYR A 451 8.59 -18.51 35.00
N GLU A 452 9.19 -19.58 35.56
CA GLU A 452 8.71 -20.19 36.81
C GLU A 452 8.78 -19.19 37.97
N LYS A 453 9.90 -18.51 38.15
CA LYS A 453 10.08 -17.47 39.17
C LYS A 453 9.20 -16.26 38.96
N ALA A 454 8.86 -15.90 37.72
CA ALA A 454 8.06 -14.73 37.40
C ALA A 454 6.56 -14.97 37.58
N PHE A 455 6.03 -16.12 37.15
CA PHE A 455 4.60 -16.33 36.98
C PHE A 455 4.00 -17.49 37.75
N PHE A 456 4.78 -18.52 38.11
CA PHE A 456 4.28 -19.72 38.79
C PHE A 456 4.50 -19.71 40.31
N THR A 457 4.65 -18.54 40.90
CA THR A 457 4.73 -18.37 42.37
C THR A 457 3.35 -18.27 43.01
N GLU A 458 3.21 -18.75 44.25
CA GLU A 458 1.96 -18.59 44.98
C GLU A 458 1.57 -17.12 45.16
N GLU A 459 2.54 -16.23 45.24
CA GLU A 459 2.33 -14.80 45.35
C GLU A 459 1.70 -14.21 44.07
N TYR A 460 2.23 -14.57 42.88
CA TYR A 460 1.66 -14.13 41.62
C TYR A 460 0.22 -14.63 41.43
N ILE A 461 0.00 -15.92 41.66
CA ILE A 461 -1.32 -16.55 41.50
C ILE A 461 -2.36 -15.91 42.43
N ARG A 462 -1.94 -15.54 43.65
CA ARG A 462 -2.84 -14.88 44.63
C ARG A 462 -3.18 -13.45 44.20
N HIS A 463 -2.25 -12.73 43.60
CA HIS A 463 -2.47 -11.33 43.17
C HIS A 463 -3.13 -11.22 41.79
N HIS A 464 -3.07 -12.27 40.95
CA HIS A 464 -3.62 -12.31 39.60
C HIS A 464 -4.49 -13.55 39.35
N PRO A 465 -5.63 -13.70 40.10
CA PRO A 465 -6.50 -14.85 39.91
C PRO A 465 -7.14 -14.92 38.52
N GLU A 466 -7.27 -13.79 37.84
CA GLU A 466 -7.75 -13.67 36.45
C GLU A 466 -6.83 -14.30 35.41
N ASP A 467 -5.57 -14.45 35.72
CA ASP A 467 -4.56 -14.97 34.80
C ASP A 467 -4.42 -16.49 34.79
N GLN A 468 -5.26 -17.23 35.57
CA GLN A 468 -5.15 -18.69 35.72
C GLN A 468 -5.19 -19.44 34.35
N GLU A 469 -6.06 -19.01 33.45
CA GLU A 469 -6.16 -19.63 32.12
C GLU A 469 -4.89 -19.37 31.27
N LYS A 470 -4.34 -18.16 31.34
CA LYS A 470 -3.09 -17.77 30.67
C LYS A 470 -1.91 -18.55 31.24
N LEU A 471 -1.86 -18.75 32.56
CA LEU A 471 -0.83 -19.56 33.21
C LEU A 471 -0.87 -21.02 32.74
N ASN A 472 -2.06 -21.61 32.67
CA ASN A 472 -2.25 -22.96 32.16
C ASN A 472 -1.76 -23.04 30.68
N ARG A 473 -2.12 -22.09 29.87
CA ARG A 473 -1.65 -22.01 28.48
C ARG A 473 -0.12 -21.90 28.36
N LEU A 474 0.51 -21.07 29.21
CA LEU A 474 1.98 -20.97 29.22
C LEU A 474 2.62 -22.30 29.64
N LYS A 475 2.05 -22.97 30.65
CA LYS A 475 2.51 -24.28 31.10
C LYS A 475 2.41 -25.34 29.99
N ASP A 476 1.31 -25.36 29.26
CA ASP A 476 1.12 -26.29 28.14
C ASP A 476 2.12 -26.02 27.01
N LEU A 477 2.42 -24.75 26.69
CA LEU A 477 3.42 -24.38 25.72
C LEU A 477 4.84 -24.80 26.13
N ILE A 478 5.18 -24.66 27.42
CA ILE A 478 6.46 -25.13 27.97
C ILE A 478 6.56 -26.64 27.91
N ALA A 479 5.47 -27.33 28.28
CA ALA A 479 5.44 -28.80 28.27
C ALA A 479 5.52 -29.38 26.85
N TRP A 480 4.98 -28.68 25.85
CA TRP A 480 5.08 -29.07 24.45
C TRP A 480 6.52 -28.96 23.92
N GLN A 481 7.25 -27.93 24.32
CA GLN A 481 8.63 -27.68 23.89
C GLN A 481 9.63 -28.75 24.38
#